data_6fa32c5e6a16326202263a4958ae8646
#
_entry.id   6fa32c5e6a16326202263a4958ae8646
#
_cell.length_a   1.000
_cell.length_b   1.000
_cell.length_c   1.000
_cell.angle_alpha   90.00
_cell.angle_beta   90.00
_cell.angle_gamma   90.00
#
_symmetry.space_group_name_H-M   'P 1'
#
loop_
_entity.id
_entity.type
_entity.pdbx_description
1 polymer ?
#
loop_
_entity_poly.entity_id
_entity_poly.type
_entity_poly.pdbx_seq_one_letter_code
_entity_poly.pdbx_strand_id
1 'polypeptide(L)'
;NKQVVKVMMVHGVGTHTPGYATRIRENLALKLGLDVFSRRDKDITLIDPDDRKTVIGNLRVTRIQNEEASKDLIFYELTWSVNTSVQKRILDYDTSGLYEHKRAAFNHMLKKFLDDVIPDPEIYVTDKNNYILKATQQATCWMLSRSWSQLKPEEKQVCRVSSFNQMK
;
A
#
# COMPACT_ATOMS: atom_id res chain seq x y z
N ASN A 1 8.48 15.00 26.61
CA ASN A 1 8.85 14.02 25.55
C ASN A 1 7.62 13.72 24.69
N LYS A 2 7.74 13.92 23.39
CA LYS A 2 6.68 13.60 22.44
C LYS A 2 6.62 12.08 22.21
N GLN A 3 5.44 11.49 22.34
CA GLN A 3 5.20 10.09 22.05
C GLN A 3 4.80 9.93 20.57
N VAL A 4 5.48 9.04 19.83
CA VAL A 4 5.18 8.75 18.42
C VAL A 4 4.94 7.25 18.27
N VAL A 5 3.74 6.90 17.79
CA VAL A 5 3.37 5.52 17.44
C VAL A 5 3.38 5.41 15.92
N LYS A 6 4.10 4.45 15.37
CA LYS A 6 4.12 4.15 13.95
C LYS A 6 3.47 2.79 13.70
N VAL A 7 2.51 2.75 12.77
CA VAL A 7 1.80 1.53 12.40
C VAL A 7 1.82 1.41 10.89
N MET A 8 2.14 0.23 10.37
CA MET A 8 2.06 -0.07 8.94
C MET A 8 0.98 -1.11 8.69
N MET A 9 0.16 -0.86 7.69
CA MET A 9 -0.84 -1.77 7.18
C MET A 9 -0.58 -2.08 5.71
N VAL A 10 -0.56 -3.35 5.38
CA VAL A 10 -0.43 -3.86 4.03
C VAL A 10 -1.74 -4.55 3.67
N HIS A 11 -2.31 -4.23 2.51
CA HIS A 11 -3.53 -4.93 2.08
C HIS A 11 -3.22 -6.37 1.66
N GLY A 12 -4.24 -7.22 1.77
CA GLY A 12 -4.17 -8.60 1.30
C GLY A 12 -4.49 -8.73 -0.18
N VAL A 13 -5.14 -9.82 -0.53
CA VAL A 13 -5.57 -10.15 -1.89
C VAL A 13 -6.66 -9.17 -2.36
N GLY A 14 -6.68 -8.85 -3.65
CA GLY A 14 -7.69 -8.00 -4.27
C GLY A 14 -7.16 -6.61 -4.67
N THR A 15 -8.01 -5.87 -5.38
CA THR A 15 -7.70 -4.51 -5.80
C THR A 15 -8.08 -3.52 -4.71
N HIS A 16 -7.08 -2.82 -4.18
CA HIS A 16 -7.26 -1.81 -3.14
C HIS A 16 -6.77 -0.44 -3.61
N THR A 17 -7.46 0.59 -3.14
CA THR A 17 -7.07 1.98 -3.34
C THR A 17 -6.59 2.60 -2.03
N PRO A 18 -5.73 3.63 -2.07
CA PRO A 18 -5.34 4.37 -0.87
C PRO A 18 -6.56 4.83 -0.08
N GLY A 19 -6.59 4.55 1.22
CA GLY A 19 -7.75 4.81 2.10
C GLY A 19 -8.52 3.55 2.51
N TYR A 20 -8.12 2.36 2.06
CA TYR A 20 -8.77 1.10 2.43
C TYR A 20 -8.75 0.82 3.94
N ALA A 21 -7.75 1.31 4.66
CA ALA A 21 -7.58 1.12 6.08
C ALA A 21 -8.17 2.25 6.96
N THR A 22 -8.94 3.18 6.38
CA THR A 22 -9.45 4.38 7.08
C THR A 22 -10.14 4.04 8.38
N ARG A 23 -11.05 3.06 8.40
CA ARG A 23 -11.81 2.69 9.60
C ARG A 23 -10.90 2.15 10.72
N ILE A 24 -9.89 1.36 10.37
CA ILE A 24 -8.94 0.81 11.36
C ILE A 24 -8.10 1.94 11.93
N ARG A 25 -7.59 2.82 11.08
CA ARG A 25 -6.78 3.99 11.46
C ARG A 25 -7.55 4.91 12.41
N GLU A 26 -8.80 5.27 12.08
CA GLU A 26 -9.63 6.14 12.91
C GLU A 26 -9.96 5.51 14.26
N ASN A 27 -10.34 4.24 14.28
CA ASN A 27 -10.58 3.51 15.52
C ASN A 27 -9.33 3.45 16.41
N LEU A 28 -8.15 3.26 15.80
CA LEU A 28 -6.89 3.27 16.53
C LEU A 28 -6.58 4.65 17.10
N ALA A 29 -6.76 5.71 16.30
CA ALA A 29 -6.56 7.08 16.74
C ALA A 29 -7.45 7.43 17.93
N LEU A 30 -8.74 7.10 17.88
CA LEU A 30 -9.68 7.32 18.99
C LEU A 30 -9.26 6.57 20.24
N LYS A 31 -8.83 5.32 20.15
CA LYS A 31 -8.34 4.54 21.30
C LYS A 31 -7.05 5.10 21.92
N LEU A 32 -6.25 5.79 21.12
CA LEU A 32 -5.03 6.48 21.59
C LEU A 32 -5.31 7.88 22.15
N GLY A 33 -6.56 8.35 22.14
CA GLY A 33 -6.96 9.68 22.56
C GLY A 33 -6.48 10.78 21.64
N LEU A 34 -6.48 10.52 20.33
CA LEU A 34 -6.05 11.48 19.31
C LEU A 34 -7.24 12.14 18.63
N ASP A 35 -7.04 13.37 18.16
CA ASP A 35 -8.03 14.11 17.40
C ASP A 35 -8.00 13.68 15.91
N VAL A 36 -9.00 12.94 15.48
CA VAL A 36 -9.12 12.46 14.10
C VAL A 36 -9.24 13.59 13.07
N PHE A 37 -9.68 14.78 13.48
CA PHE A 37 -9.77 15.96 12.62
C PHE A 37 -8.42 16.65 12.41
N SER A 38 -7.41 16.36 13.24
CA SER A 38 -6.03 16.83 13.06
C SER A 38 -5.29 16.14 11.92
N ARG A 39 -5.96 15.24 11.18
CA ARG A 39 -5.40 14.40 10.13
C ARG A 39 -4.69 15.19 9.05
N ARG A 40 -3.50 14.70 8.70
CA ARG A 40 -2.70 15.16 7.56
C ARG A 40 -2.17 13.95 6.80
N ASP A 41 -2.31 13.97 5.47
CA ASP A 41 -1.90 12.86 4.60
C ASP A 41 -0.72 13.26 3.70
N LYS A 42 0.12 12.29 3.40
CA LYS A 42 1.17 12.33 2.38
C LYS A 42 1.13 11.04 1.58
N ASP A 43 1.15 11.13 0.25
CA ASP A 43 1.22 9.98 -0.64
C ASP A 43 2.62 9.89 -1.25
N ILE A 44 3.26 8.74 -1.11
CA ILE A 44 4.61 8.47 -1.62
C ILE A 44 4.49 7.39 -2.69
N THR A 45 4.87 7.72 -3.92
CA THR A 45 4.99 6.73 -4.98
C THR A 45 6.24 5.90 -4.77
N LEU A 46 6.06 4.60 -4.57
CA LEU A 46 7.16 3.65 -4.43
C LEU A 46 7.65 3.23 -5.82
N ILE A 47 8.95 3.32 -6.02
CA ILE A 47 9.61 2.89 -7.26
C ILE A 47 10.59 1.76 -6.99
N ASP A 48 10.78 0.91 -7.99
CA ASP A 48 11.74 -0.20 -7.93
C ASP A 48 13.15 0.34 -7.64
N PRO A 49 13.81 -0.14 -6.59
CA PRO A 49 15.17 0.29 -6.24
C PRO A 49 16.22 -0.07 -7.30
N ASP A 50 15.96 -1.06 -8.16
CA ASP A 50 16.91 -1.55 -9.14
C ASP A 50 16.90 -0.68 -10.40
N ASP A 51 15.75 -0.46 -11.01
CA ASP A 51 15.62 0.32 -12.25
C ASP A 51 15.32 1.81 -12.01
N ARG A 52 14.83 2.17 -10.82
CA ARG A 52 14.45 3.53 -10.40
C ARG A 52 13.41 4.20 -11.30
N LYS A 53 12.62 3.42 -12.00
CA LYS A 53 11.61 3.90 -12.96
C LYS A 53 10.26 3.25 -12.73
N THR A 54 10.24 1.94 -12.52
CA THR A 54 9.01 1.18 -12.39
C THR A 54 8.31 1.52 -11.08
N VAL A 55 7.04 1.91 -11.15
CA VAL A 55 6.20 2.11 -9.97
C VAL A 55 5.79 0.75 -9.43
N ILE A 56 6.15 0.49 -8.18
CA ILE A 56 5.88 -0.79 -7.50
C ILE A 56 4.81 -0.70 -6.41
N GLY A 57 4.32 0.49 -6.11
CA GLY A 57 3.25 0.69 -5.14
C GLY A 57 3.03 2.15 -4.78
N ASN A 58 2.09 2.36 -3.86
CA ASN A 58 1.84 3.66 -3.22
C ASN A 58 1.85 3.48 -1.71
N LEU A 59 2.49 4.40 -1.00
CA LEU A 59 2.52 4.47 0.45
C LEU A 59 1.82 5.74 0.90
N ARG A 60 0.59 5.62 1.38
CA ARG A 60 -0.10 6.71 2.06
C ARG A 60 0.33 6.77 3.50
N VAL A 61 0.80 7.91 3.93
CA VAL A 61 1.21 8.17 5.31
C VAL A 61 0.28 9.19 5.92
N THR A 62 -0.46 8.79 6.95
CA THR A 62 -1.39 9.66 7.68
C THR A 62 -0.82 9.96 9.05
N ARG A 63 -0.78 11.24 9.42
CA ARG A 63 -0.45 11.69 10.76
C ARG A 63 -1.70 12.21 11.46
N ILE A 64 -1.91 11.76 12.69
CA ILE A 64 -2.99 12.20 13.58
C ILE A 64 -2.36 12.56 14.92
N GLN A 65 -2.76 13.69 15.50
CA GLN A 65 -2.21 14.22 16.73
C GLN A 65 -3.30 14.41 17.79
N ASN A 66 -2.91 14.47 19.07
CA ASN A 66 -3.78 15.02 20.08
C ASN A 66 -3.72 16.55 20.07
N GLU A 67 -4.66 17.22 20.74
CA GLU A 67 -4.74 18.70 20.80
C GLU A 67 -3.44 19.34 21.26
N GLU A 68 -2.78 18.75 22.25
CA GLU A 68 -1.52 19.26 22.81
C GLU A 68 -0.28 18.97 21.93
N ALA A 69 -0.46 18.27 20.81
CA ALA A 69 0.62 17.80 19.92
C ALA A 69 1.74 16.98 20.64
N SER A 70 1.41 16.43 21.83
CA SER A 70 2.30 15.61 22.64
C SER A 70 2.33 14.15 22.21
N LYS A 71 1.30 13.69 21.47
CA LYS A 71 1.18 12.36 20.93
C LYS A 71 0.90 12.39 19.43
N ASP A 72 1.59 11.53 18.67
CA ASP A 72 1.36 11.33 17.24
C ASP A 72 1.08 9.86 16.95
N LEU A 73 0.10 9.61 16.10
CA LEU A 73 0.00 8.38 15.31
C LEU A 73 0.47 8.68 13.90
N ILE A 74 1.44 7.93 13.41
CA ILE A 74 1.84 7.94 12.00
C ILE A 74 1.48 6.58 11.42
N PHE A 75 0.43 6.57 10.59
CA PHE A 75 -0.15 5.38 10.01
C PHE A 75 0.29 5.26 8.54
N TYR A 76 0.93 4.16 8.20
CA TYR A 76 1.44 3.85 6.88
C TYR A 76 0.53 2.82 6.23
N GLU A 77 0.00 3.14 5.06
CA GLU A 77 -0.91 2.31 4.30
C GLU A 77 -0.28 1.99 2.95
N LEU A 78 0.20 0.75 2.80
CA LEU A 78 0.83 0.28 1.57
C LEU A 78 -0.20 -0.28 0.62
N THR A 79 -0.21 0.24 -0.62
CA THR A 79 -0.99 -0.28 -1.74
C THR A 79 -0.05 -0.75 -2.86
N TRP A 80 -0.05 -2.04 -3.17
CA TRP A 80 0.77 -2.66 -4.21
C TRP A 80 -0.03 -3.21 -5.40
N SER A 81 -1.37 -3.17 -5.34
CA SER A 81 -2.27 -3.72 -6.37
C SER A 81 -2.09 -3.10 -7.76
N VAL A 82 -1.41 -1.94 -7.86
CA VAL A 82 -1.03 -1.33 -9.14
C VAL A 82 -0.20 -2.28 -10.00
N ASN A 83 0.65 -3.11 -9.38
CA ASN A 83 1.54 -4.04 -10.07
C ASN A 83 0.80 -5.23 -10.69
N THR A 84 -0.37 -5.58 -10.14
CA THR A 84 -1.19 -6.71 -10.60
C THR A 84 -2.27 -6.28 -11.58
N SER A 85 -2.49 -4.97 -11.74
CA SER A 85 -3.58 -4.42 -12.56
C SER A 85 -3.43 -4.76 -14.06
N VAL A 86 -2.21 -4.86 -14.57
CA VAL A 86 -1.95 -5.19 -15.98
C VAL A 86 -2.30 -6.65 -16.24
N GLN A 87 -1.87 -7.57 -15.37
CA GLN A 87 -2.17 -8.99 -15.48
C GLN A 87 -3.68 -9.25 -15.33
N LYS A 88 -4.34 -8.55 -14.40
CA LYS A 88 -5.80 -8.63 -14.22
C LYS A 88 -6.55 -8.13 -15.46
N ARG A 89 -6.07 -7.09 -16.15
CA ARG A 89 -6.67 -6.62 -17.41
C ARG A 89 -6.53 -7.62 -18.55
N ILE A 90 -5.45 -8.39 -18.59
CA ILE A 90 -5.27 -9.46 -19.60
C ILE A 90 -6.32 -10.54 -19.39
N LEU A 91 -6.64 -10.89 -18.14
CA LEU A 91 -7.71 -11.83 -17.79
C LEU A 91 -9.09 -11.26 -18.12
N ASP A 92 -9.31 -9.96 -17.90
CA ASP A 92 -10.53 -9.26 -18.30
C ASP A 92 -10.76 -9.30 -19.83
N TYR A 93 -9.70 -9.26 -20.63
CA TYR A 93 -9.81 -9.37 -22.09
C TYR A 93 -10.42 -10.70 -22.55
N ASP A 94 -10.17 -11.77 -21.82
CA ASP A 94 -10.80 -13.08 -22.05
C ASP A 94 -12.32 -13.07 -21.72
N THR A 95 -12.82 -12.05 -21.03
CA THR A 95 -14.26 -11.83 -20.79
C THR A 95 -14.99 -11.16 -21.96
N SER A 96 -14.27 -10.51 -22.86
CA SER A 96 -14.83 -9.79 -24.02
C SER A 96 -15.39 -10.71 -25.12
N GLY A 97 -15.38 -12.00 -24.84
CA GLY A 97 -16.23 -13.08 -25.35
C GLY A 97 -16.58 -13.06 -26.83
N LEU A 98 -15.84 -13.79 -27.58
CA LEU A 98 -16.31 -14.44 -28.81
C LEU A 98 -17.33 -15.59 -28.57
N TYR A 99 -17.84 -15.71 -27.34
CA TYR A 99 -18.80 -16.76 -26.98
C TYR A 99 -20.19 -16.16 -26.79
N GLU A 100 -21.06 -16.28 -27.82
CA GLU A 100 -22.45 -15.84 -27.86
C GLU A 100 -23.41 -16.53 -26.85
N HIS A 101 -22.91 -17.28 -25.92
CA HIS A 101 -23.76 -17.91 -24.92
C HIS A 101 -23.95 -16.97 -23.71
N LYS A 102 -25.22 -16.59 -23.45
CA LYS A 102 -25.66 -15.91 -22.24
C LYS A 102 -25.20 -16.69 -21.00
N ARG A 103 -24.03 -16.38 -20.46
CA ARG A 103 -23.63 -16.90 -19.16
C ARG A 103 -24.60 -16.34 -18.12
N ALA A 104 -25.12 -17.20 -17.24
CA ALA A 104 -25.95 -16.75 -16.15
C ALA A 104 -25.19 -15.66 -15.36
N ALA A 105 -25.88 -14.61 -14.90
CA ALA A 105 -25.30 -13.47 -14.18
C ALA A 105 -24.41 -13.92 -13.00
N PHE A 106 -24.77 -15.05 -12.38
CA PHE A 106 -23.99 -15.69 -11.32
C PHE A 106 -22.59 -16.14 -11.81
N ASN A 107 -22.50 -16.75 -13.00
CA ASN A 107 -21.22 -17.21 -13.54
C ASN A 107 -20.31 -16.02 -13.90
N HIS A 108 -20.89 -14.91 -14.36
CA HIS A 108 -20.13 -13.69 -14.62
C HIS A 108 -19.58 -13.07 -13.33
N MET A 109 -20.41 -13.01 -12.29
CA MET A 109 -20.01 -12.50 -10.97
C MET A 109 -18.93 -13.39 -10.33
N LEU A 110 -19.10 -14.72 -10.41
CA LEU A 110 -18.11 -15.67 -9.90
C LEU A 110 -16.80 -15.58 -10.67
N LYS A 111 -16.84 -15.49 -12.00
CA LYS A 111 -15.62 -15.31 -12.81
C LYS A 111 -14.92 -14.03 -12.44
N LYS A 112 -15.62 -12.90 -12.35
CA LYS A 112 -15.04 -11.61 -11.95
C LYS A 112 -14.39 -11.69 -10.57
N PHE A 113 -15.04 -12.34 -9.60
CA PHE A 113 -14.47 -12.56 -8.27
C PHE A 113 -13.19 -13.41 -8.34
N LEU A 114 -13.19 -14.48 -9.11
CA LEU A 114 -12.04 -15.35 -9.28
C LEU A 114 -10.88 -14.61 -9.99
N ASP A 115 -11.18 -13.82 -11.02
CA ASP A 115 -10.19 -13.05 -11.77
C ASP A 115 -9.57 -11.93 -10.90
N ASP A 116 -10.31 -11.39 -9.92
CA ASP A 116 -9.81 -10.38 -8.99
C ASP A 116 -9.00 -10.97 -7.81
N VAL A 117 -9.31 -12.18 -7.39
CA VAL A 117 -8.77 -12.76 -6.14
C VAL A 117 -7.67 -13.80 -6.38
N ILE A 118 -7.86 -14.71 -7.36
CA ILE A 118 -6.92 -15.80 -7.61
C ILE A 118 -5.56 -15.34 -8.15
N PRO A 119 -5.47 -14.33 -9.04
CA PRO A 119 -4.18 -13.95 -9.60
C PRO A 119 -3.19 -13.41 -8.56
N ASP A 120 -3.67 -12.78 -7.46
CA ASP A 120 -2.77 -12.15 -6.50
C ASP A 120 -1.84 -13.14 -5.79
N PRO A 121 -2.31 -14.29 -5.26
CA PRO A 121 -1.42 -15.31 -4.70
C PRO A 121 -0.47 -15.90 -5.74
N GLU A 122 -0.95 -16.15 -6.96
CA GLU A 122 -0.13 -16.68 -8.04
C GLU A 122 0.95 -15.68 -8.46
N ILE A 123 0.58 -14.40 -8.63
CA ILE A 123 1.52 -13.33 -8.95
C ILE A 123 2.56 -13.18 -7.83
N TYR A 124 2.14 -13.26 -6.56
CA TYR A 124 3.07 -13.19 -5.43
C TYR A 124 4.13 -14.29 -5.47
N VAL A 125 3.73 -15.52 -5.81
CA VAL A 125 4.64 -16.67 -5.87
C VAL A 125 5.48 -16.67 -7.15
N THR A 126 4.91 -16.19 -8.28
CA THR A 126 5.55 -16.25 -9.61
C THR A 126 6.21 -14.93 -10.02
N ASP A 127 6.10 -13.86 -9.22
CA ASP A 127 6.69 -12.56 -9.52
C ASP A 127 8.22 -12.64 -9.55
N LYS A 128 8.76 -12.83 -10.75
CA LYS A 128 10.22 -12.90 -10.99
C LYS A 128 10.95 -11.62 -10.56
N ASN A 129 10.27 -10.49 -10.52
CA ASN A 129 10.84 -9.19 -10.15
C ASN A 129 10.66 -8.89 -8.65
N ASN A 130 9.90 -9.71 -7.93
CA ASN A 130 9.62 -9.55 -6.50
C ASN A 130 9.05 -8.14 -6.15
N TYR A 131 8.20 -7.56 -7.01
CA TYR A 131 7.70 -6.19 -6.84
C TYR A 131 6.94 -6.00 -5.53
N ILE A 132 6.15 -6.98 -5.09
CA ILE A 132 5.41 -6.91 -3.83
C ILE A 132 6.37 -6.90 -2.65
N LEU A 133 7.39 -7.75 -2.68
CA LEU A 133 8.43 -7.79 -1.66
C LEU A 133 9.23 -6.48 -1.64
N LYS A 134 9.65 -5.98 -2.80
CA LYS A 134 10.36 -4.69 -2.91
C LYS A 134 9.49 -3.52 -2.41
N ALA A 135 8.19 -3.49 -2.74
CA ALA A 135 7.28 -2.46 -2.25
C ALA A 135 7.17 -2.49 -0.72
N THR A 136 7.07 -3.68 -0.12
CA THR A 136 7.02 -3.85 1.33
C THR A 136 8.34 -3.42 1.98
N GLN A 137 9.48 -3.78 1.40
CA GLN A 137 10.81 -3.35 1.88
C GLN A 137 10.96 -1.83 1.81
N GLN A 138 10.55 -1.20 0.70
CA GLN A 138 10.58 0.25 0.54
C GLN A 138 9.66 0.94 1.56
N ALA A 139 8.43 0.46 1.75
CA ALA A 139 7.50 1.01 2.74
C ALA A 139 8.06 0.91 4.16
N THR A 140 8.63 -0.24 4.51
CA THR A 140 9.27 -0.46 5.82
C THR A 140 10.47 0.47 6.01
N CYS A 141 11.30 0.64 4.98
CA CYS A 141 12.41 1.57 5.00
C CYS A 141 11.93 3.01 5.27
N TRP A 142 10.90 3.49 4.57
CA TRP A 142 10.33 4.82 4.80
C TRP A 142 9.78 4.97 6.22
N MET A 143 9.09 3.97 6.75
CA MET A 143 8.54 3.99 8.10
C MET A 143 9.64 4.07 9.16
N LEU A 144 10.72 3.30 9.03
CA LEU A 144 11.76 3.20 10.05
C LEU A 144 12.76 4.33 9.97
N SER A 145 13.15 4.76 8.76
CA SER A 145 14.27 5.67 8.56
C SER A 145 13.88 7.15 8.48
N ARG A 146 12.59 7.49 8.35
CA ARG A 146 12.15 8.88 8.16
C ARG A 146 11.18 9.34 9.23
N SER A 147 11.33 10.60 9.63
CA SER A 147 10.32 11.33 10.41
C SER A 147 9.25 11.92 9.49
N TRP A 148 8.11 12.35 10.05
CA TRP A 148 7.06 12.98 9.27
C TRP A 148 7.53 14.18 8.43
N SER A 149 8.40 15.02 8.97
CA SER A 149 8.94 16.19 8.27
C SER A 149 9.86 15.84 7.09
N GLN A 150 10.51 14.67 7.15
CA GLN A 150 11.40 14.18 6.10
C GLN A 150 10.70 13.45 4.97
N LEU A 151 9.40 13.16 5.12
CA LEU A 151 8.59 12.54 4.07
C LEU A 151 8.19 13.61 3.04
N LYS A 152 8.77 13.54 1.86
CA LYS A 152 8.51 14.47 0.75
C LYS A 152 7.81 13.72 -0.39
N PRO A 153 6.50 13.96 -0.60
CA PRO A 153 5.70 13.23 -1.61
C PRO A 153 6.17 13.44 -3.05
N GLU A 154 6.73 14.62 -3.33
CA GLU A 154 7.06 15.06 -4.69
C GLU A 154 8.37 14.45 -5.23
N GLU A 155 9.20 13.93 -4.36
CA GLU A 155 10.46 13.33 -4.77
C GLU A 155 10.27 11.83 -5.03
N LYS A 156 10.40 11.41 -6.29
CA LYS A 156 10.52 9.99 -6.66
C LYS A 156 11.83 9.44 -6.10
N GLN A 157 11.84 9.11 -4.82
CA GLN A 157 13.02 8.64 -4.13
C GLN A 157 12.90 7.17 -3.77
N VAL A 158 13.97 6.45 -4.04
CA VAL A 158 14.17 5.12 -3.45
C VAL A 158 14.65 5.30 -2.01
N CYS A 159 13.93 4.70 -1.06
CA CYS A 159 14.43 4.65 0.30
C CYS A 159 15.67 3.75 0.37
N ARG A 160 16.77 4.31 0.79
CA ARG A 160 17.99 3.55 1.10
C ARG A 160 18.17 3.53 2.60
N VAL A 161 18.25 2.35 3.18
CA VAL A 161 18.81 2.18 4.52
C VAL A 161 20.29 2.42 4.35
N SER A 162 20.77 3.61 4.77
CA SER A 162 22.18 3.81 4.94
C SER A 162 22.66 2.80 5.99
N SER A 163 23.24 1.72 5.49
CA SER A 163 23.94 0.66 6.18
C SER A 163 23.50 0.35 7.63
N PHE A 164 22.86 -0.79 7.81
CA PHE A 164 22.78 -1.51 9.09
C PHE A 164 24.19 -1.88 9.67
N ASN A 165 25.26 -1.40 9.05
CA ASN A 165 26.63 -1.76 9.37
C ASN A 165 27.31 -0.88 10.42
N GLN A 166 26.58 -0.03 11.14
CA GLN A 166 27.13 0.77 12.25
C GLN A 166 26.57 0.43 13.64
N MET A 167 25.94 -0.73 13.80
CA MET A 167 25.71 -1.28 15.13
C MET A 167 26.58 -2.52 15.32
N LYS A 168 27.84 -2.30 15.61
CA LYS A 168 28.72 -3.22 16.34
C LYS A 168 29.13 -2.56 17.63
#